data_dca361299a363d33043798dfb9751005
#
_entry.id   dca361299a363d33043798dfb9751005
#
_cell.length_a   1.000
_cell.length_b   1.000
_cell.length_c   1.000
_cell.angle_alpha   90.00
_cell.angle_beta   90.00
_cell.angle_gamma   90.00
#
_symmetry.space_group_name_H-M   'P 1'
#
loop_
_entity.id
_entity.type
_entity.pdbx_description
1 polymer ?
#
loop_
_entity_poly.entity_id
_entity_poly.type
_entity_poly.pdbx_seq_one_letter_code
_entity_poly.pdbx_strand_id
1 'polypeptide(L)'
;MDNSTTSQWFYSEDGAQKGPVAFSVLQQKFASGELSPTSLVWTNGMAEWVPASSVTEFAAINSNNPYAAPSVDPHLPATSSHSEDEGIPSPPIPLNVRFCIGQGWKHTFANYGTIVLTGLVYVGIMIVWGVISELLGGASESDMIYNPNSGEFDTVGSGPNFVSVLLSITEQILTLFLSMGATKIGLDLLAGRNANIGDLFSQGSKLLNGIAASVLFWIMVIAGLILLIVPGIILAIRFGYYQQAIVERNLGPIEALTYSWRLTQQNGLSLFCLIILNFLVIAGGILALLLGLLIAIPVVWLSSLVAYRYLHGGIDWIKVLS
;
A
#
# COMPACT_ATOMS: atom_id res chain seq x y z
N MET A 1 22.73 -4.50 62.45
CA MET A 1 21.54 -5.36 62.70
C MET A 1 20.87 -5.56 61.39
N ASP A 2 21.25 -6.64 60.74
CA ASP A 2 20.72 -7.03 59.44
C ASP A 2 19.31 -7.55 59.59
N ASN A 3 18.33 -6.81 59.11
CA ASN A 3 16.93 -7.23 59.05
C ASN A 3 16.62 -7.78 57.65
N SER A 4 17.29 -8.88 57.27
CA SER A 4 16.91 -9.70 56.15
C SER A 4 15.68 -10.52 56.52
N THR A 5 14.51 -9.91 56.44
CA THR A 5 13.23 -10.62 56.47
C THR A 5 13.21 -11.53 55.24
N THR A 6 13.47 -12.83 55.44
CA THR A 6 13.40 -13.86 54.42
C THR A 6 11.93 -13.97 53.98
N SER A 7 11.57 -13.31 52.88
CA SER A 7 10.23 -13.38 52.34
C SER A 7 9.93 -14.84 52.01
N GLN A 8 8.91 -15.40 52.66
CA GLN A 8 8.43 -16.74 52.36
C GLN A 8 7.49 -16.70 51.16
N TRP A 9 7.83 -17.47 50.14
CA TRP A 9 7.09 -17.53 48.89
C TRP A 9 6.35 -18.86 48.76
N PHE A 10 5.17 -18.81 48.19
CA PHE A 10 4.36 -19.96 47.79
C PHE A 10 4.20 -19.94 46.28
N TYR A 11 4.10 -21.10 45.64
CA TYR A 11 3.89 -21.23 44.21
C TYR A 11 2.89 -22.35 43.89
N SER A 12 2.27 -22.23 42.72
CA SER A 12 1.34 -23.27 42.25
C SER A 12 2.04 -24.11 41.19
N GLU A 13 2.02 -25.43 41.38
CA GLU A 13 2.52 -26.43 40.46
C GLU A 13 1.47 -27.55 40.34
N ASP A 14 1.05 -27.85 39.09
CA ASP A 14 -0.01 -28.81 38.77
C ASP A 14 -1.32 -28.56 39.51
N GLY A 15 -1.66 -27.30 39.77
CA GLY A 15 -2.85 -26.89 40.48
C GLY A 15 -2.76 -27.04 42.02
N ALA A 16 -1.63 -27.51 42.57
CA ALA A 16 -1.40 -27.64 44.00
C ALA A 16 -0.50 -26.50 44.53
N GLN A 17 -0.86 -25.95 45.69
CA GLN A 17 -0.01 -24.97 46.39
C GLN A 17 1.20 -25.66 47.02
N LYS A 18 2.39 -25.15 46.73
CA LYS A 18 3.66 -25.59 47.35
C LYS A 18 4.37 -24.41 48.03
N GLY A 19 5.14 -24.70 49.05
CA GLY A 19 5.83 -23.74 49.91
C GLY A 19 5.54 -23.91 51.39
N PRO A 20 6.08 -23.05 52.28
CA PRO A 20 6.86 -21.87 51.97
C PRO A 20 8.31 -22.19 51.51
N VAL A 21 8.82 -21.42 50.53
CA VAL A 21 10.18 -21.54 50.06
C VAL A 21 10.86 -20.16 50.06
N ALA A 22 12.20 -20.15 50.16
CA ALA A 22 12.94 -18.93 50.02
C ALA A 22 12.92 -18.39 48.56
N PHE A 23 13.00 -17.10 48.38
CA PHE A 23 13.01 -16.46 47.01
C PHE A 23 14.08 -17.05 46.09
N SER A 24 15.29 -17.33 46.61
CA SER A 24 16.39 -17.94 45.87
C SER A 24 16.06 -19.34 45.31
N VAL A 25 15.23 -20.12 46.01
CA VAL A 25 14.81 -21.44 45.56
C VAL A 25 13.80 -21.32 44.40
N LEU A 26 12.91 -20.33 44.48
CA LEU A 26 11.99 -20.02 43.39
C LEU A 26 12.75 -19.53 42.15
N GLN A 27 13.74 -18.64 42.32
CA GLN A 27 14.61 -18.19 41.24
C GLN A 27 15.30 -19.36 40.52
N GLN A 28 15.82 -20.32 41.26
CA GLN A 28 16.50 -21.49 40.70
C GLN A 28 15.50 -22.36 39.89
N LYS A 29 14.28 -22.54 40.37
CA LYS A 29 13.24 -23.33 39.70
C LYS A 29 12.76 -22.66 38.39
N PHE A 30 12.69 -21.34 38.36
CA PHE A 30 12.42 -20.58 37.11
C PHE A 30 13.60 -20.64 36.15
N ALA A 31 14.83 -20.54 36.65
CA ALA A 31 16.05 -20.59 35.85
C ALA A 31 16.30 -21.99 35.23
N SER A 32 15.91 -23.07 35.97
CA SER A 32 16.00 -24.46 35.47
C SER A 32 14.87 -24.83 34.51
N GLY A 33 13.83 -24.01 34.37
CA GLY A 33 12.65 -24.30 33.53
C GLY A 33 11.65 -25.26 34.21
N GLU A 34 11.84 -25.58 35.50
CA GLU A 34 10.94 -26.43 36.29
C GLU A 34 9.59 -25.74 36.57
N LEU A 35 9.61 -24.39 36.65
CA LEU A 35 8.43 -23.55 36.76
C LEU A 35 8.28 -22.63 35.58
N SER A 36 7.04 -22.50 35.08
CA SER A 36 6.72 -21.58 33.99
C SER A 36 6.59 -20.14 34.50
N PRO A 37 6.98 -19.11 33.71
CA PRO A 37 6.72 -17.70 34.04
C PRO A 37 5.23 -17.38 34.29
N THR A 38 4.32 -18.21 33.82
CA THR A 38 2.88 -18.10 34.03
C THR A 38 2.40 -18.79 35.31
N SER A 39 3.29 -19.52 36.03
CA SER A 39 2.94 -20.14 37.32
C SER A 39 2.59 -19.09 38.35
N LEU A 40 1.54 -19.32 39.10
CA LEU A 40 1.08 -18.38 40.13
C LEU A 40 2.01 -18.42 41.35
N VAL A 41 2.35 -17.25 41.87
CA VAL A 41 3.19 -17.06 43.06
C VAL A 41 2.50 -16.12 44.03
N TRP A 42 2.79 -16.30 45.30
CA TRP A 42 2.25 -15.47 46.37
C TRP A 42 3.25 -15.35 47.51
N THR A 43 3.35 -14.17 48.10
CA THR A 43 4.10 -13.91 49.34
C THR A 43 3.27 -13.07 50.29
N ASN A 44 3.66 -13.07 51.55
CA ASN A 44 2.94 -12.32 52.59
C ASN A 44 2.95 -10.81 52.23
N GLY A 45 1.76 -10.23 52.17
CA GLY A 45 1.53 -8.85 51.75
C GLY A 45 0.91 -8.69 50.35
N MET A 46 0.79 -9.77 49.56
CA MET A 46 0.03 -9.76 48.31
C MET A 46 -1.45 -10.05 48.57
N ALA A 47 -2.35 -9.29 47.89
CA ALA A 47 -3.79 -9.44 48.02
C ALA A 47 -4.31 -10.73 47.36
N GLU A 48 -3.64 -11.18 46.28
CA GLU A 48 -4.04 -12.35 45.51
C GLU A 48 -2.83 -13.05 44.88
N TRP A 49 -3.04 -14.25 44.33
CA TRP A 49 -2.04 -14.98 43.56
C TRP A 49 -1.84 -14.33 42.22
N VAL A 50 -0.59 -14.07 41.87
CA VAL A 50 -0.24 -13.41 40.59
C VAL A 50 0.72 -14.29 39.80
N PRO A 51 0.71 -14.20 38.46
CA PRO A 51 1.71 -14.86 37.63
C PRO A 51 3.13 -14.35 37.99
N ALA A 52 4.12 -15.22 38.02
CA ALA A 52 5.50 -14.86 38.33
C ALA A 52 6.04 -13.79 37.40
N SER A 53 5.62 -13.79 36.13
CA SER A 53 5.99 -12.77 35.13
C SER A 53 5.53 -11.35 35.46
N SER A 54 4.53 -11.18 36.33
CA SER A 54 4.02 -9.88 36.77
C SER A 54 4.72 -9.33 38.02
N VAL A 55 5.60 -10.12 38.63
CA VAL A 55 6.34 -9.75 39.83
C VAL A 55 7.72 -9.23 39.44
N THR A 56 8.00 -7.97 39.80
CA THR A 56 9.21 -7.23 39.38
C THR A 56 10.52 -7.95 39.76
N GLU A 57 10.52 -8.65 40.90
CA GLU A 57 11.65 -9.42 41.41
C GLU A 57 12.04 -10.60 40.53
N PHE A 58 11.08 -11.16 39.74
CA PHE A 58 11.34 -12.23 38.80
C PHE A 58 11.63 -11.74 37.35
N ALA A 59 11.43 -10.47 37.07
CA ALA A 59 11.67 -9.89 35.74
C ALA A 59 13.14 -10.03 35.29
N ALA A 60 14.09 -9.99 36.22
CA ALA A 60 15.53 -10.13 35.95
C ALA A 60 15.95 -11.55 35.50
N ILE A 61 15.13 -12.57 35.75
CA ILE A 61 15.47 -13.98 35.44
C ILE A 61 15.20 -14.30 33.98
N ASN A 62 14.24 -13.59 33.36
CA ASN A 62 13.88 -13.79 31.95
C ASN A 62 14.89 -13.23 30.96
N SER A 63 15.84 -12.38 31.41
CA SER A 63 16.82 -11.73 30.52
C SER A 63 17.92 -12.65 29.99
N ASN A 64 18.09 -13.85 30.52
CA ASN A 64 19.13 -14.82 30.12
C ASN A 64 18.64 -16.06 29.41
N ASN A 65 17.38 -16.11 29.01
CA ASN A 65 16.86 -17.22 28.22
C ASN A 65 17.04 -16.92 26.71
N PRO A 66 17.91 -17.61 25.97
CA PRO A 66 18.08 -17.38 24.52
C PRO A 66 16.87 -17.77 23.68
N TYR A 67 15.85 -18.39 24.29
CA TYR A 67 14.57 -18.74 23.67
C TYR A 67 13.40 -17.93 24.23
N ALA A 68 13.66 -16.91 25.08
CA ALA A 68 12.60 -16.03 25.53
C ALA A 68 12.09 -15.21 24.35
N ALA A 69 10.77 -15.18 24.15
CA ALA A 69 10.18 -14.21 23.25
C ALA A 69 10.63 -12.79 23.66
N PRO A 70 10.97 -11.89 22.72
CA PRO A 70 11.39 -10.54 23.06
C PRO A 70 10.39 -9.88 24.00
N SER A 71 10.83 -9.48 25.18
CA SER A 71 10.00 -8.69 26.09
C SER A 71 9.69 -7.36 25.42
N VAL A 72 8.43 -7.11 25.12
CA VAL A 72 7.98 -5.79 24.65
C VAL A 72 8.17 -4.82 25.80
N ASP A 73 9.16 -3.93 25.69
CA ASP A 73 9.33 -2.80 26.60
C ASP A 73 8.12 -1.85 26.40
N PRO A 74 7.28 -1.62 27.43
CA PRO A 74 6.12 -0.73 27.30
C PRO A 74 6.51 0.74 27.03
N HIS A 75 7.78 1.11 27.10
CA HIS A 75 8.29 2.45 26.83
C HIS A 75 9.07 2.57 25.50
N LEU A 76 9.39 1.45 24.83
CA LEU A 76 9.79 1.53 23.45
C LEU A 76 8.52 1.65 22.61
N PRO A 77 8.43 2.63 21.69
CA PRO A 77 7.38 2.59 20.70
C PRO A 77 7.51 1.22 20.05
N ALA A 78 6.43 0.42 20.11
CA ALA A 78 6.38 -0.90 19.52
C ALA A 78 7.08 -0.83 18.19
N THR A 79 8.18 -1.60 18.00
CA THR A 79 8.70 -1.88 16.67
C THR A 79 7.52 -2.45 15.95
N SER A 80 6.88 -1.59 15.18
CA SER A 80 5.65 -1.89 14.49
C SER A 80 5.91 -3.16 13.66
N SER A 81 5.45 -4.32 14.14
CA SER A 81 4.79 -5.18 13.19
C SER A 81 3.88 -4.21 12.44
N HIS A 82 4.21 -3.85 11.21
CA HIS A 82 3.33 -3.05 10.38
C HIS A 82 1.96 -3.72 10.49
N SER A 83 1.13 -3.21 11.41
CA SER A 83 -0.24 -3.62 11.45
C SER A 83 -0.79 -3.16 10.12
N GLU A 84 -1.09 -4.12 9.24
CA GLU A 84 -1.60 -3.88 7.88
C GLU A 84 -2.83 -2.96 7.90
N ASP A 85 -3.42 -2.74 9.08
CA ASP A 85 -4.59 -1.90 9.33
C ASP A 85 -4.27 -0.48 9.82
N GLU A 86 -2.98 -0.12 10.02
CA GLU A 86 -2.63 1.21 10.50
C GLU A 86 -3.03 2.27 9.45
N GLY A 87 -4.06 3.04 9.76
CA GLY A 87 -4.59 4.12 8.92
C GLY A 87 -5.89 3.82 8.18
N ILE A 88 -6.47 2.60 8.27
CA ILE A 88 -7.83 2.36 7.77
C ILE A 88 -8.81 2.66 8.88
N PRO A 89 -9.76 3.63 8.71
CA PRO A 89 -10.71 3.97 9.74
C PRO A 89 -11.62 2.78 10.09
N SER A 90 -11.82 2.54 11.40
CA SER A 90 -12.80 1.56 11.87
C SER A 90 -13.81 2.27 12.78
N PRO A 91 -15.10 2.39 12.41
CA PRO A 91 -15.74 1.84 11.21
C PRO A 91 -15.36 2.60 9.93
N PRO A 92 -15.42 1.94 8.76
CA PRO A 92 -15.12 2.56 7.48
C PRO A 92 -16.08 3.72 7.18
N ILE A 93 -15.53 4.80 6.66
CA ILE A 93 -16.30 6.01 6.33
C ILE A 93 -16.85 5.88 4.91
N PRO A 94 -18.15 6.15 4.67
CA PRO A 94 -18.70 6.14 3.33
C PRO A 94 -18.07 7.24 2.47
N LEU A 95 -17.53 6.86 1.30
CA LEU A 95 -16.85 7.77 0.40
C LEU A 95 -17.83 8.82 -0.16
N ASN A 96 -17.50 10.09 0.02
CA ASN A 96 -18.24 11.19 -0.59
C ASN A 96 -17.64 11.54 -1.96
N VAL A 97 -18.27 11.04 -3.01
CA VAL A 97 -17.80 11.21 -4.40
C VAL A 97 -17.74 12.69 -4.82
N ARG A 98 -18.74 13.49 -4.44
CA ARG A 98 -18.78 14.93 -4.75
C ARG A 98 -17.62 15.67 -4.09
N PHE A 99 -17.29 15.30 -2.86
CA PHE A 99 -16.14 15.84 -2.15
C PHE A 99 -14.84 15.52 -2.87
N CYS A 100 -14.65 14.27 -3.30
CA CYS A 100 -13.43 13.87 -4.01
C CYS A 100 -13.22 14.66 -5.31
N ILE A 101 -14.25 14.84 -6.10
CA ILE A 101 -14.18 15.62 -7.35
C ILE A 101 -13.97 17.11 -7.03
N GLY A 102 -14.71 17.68 -6.06
CA GLY A 102 -14.55 19.07 -5.65
C GLY A 102 -13.14 19.38 -5.18
N GLN A 103 -12.55 18.52 -4.38
CA GLN A 103 -11.14 18.66 -3.97
C GLN A 103 -10.18 18.44 -5.14
N GLY A 104 -10.47 17.52 -6.05
CA GLY A 104 -9.71 17.36 -7.29
C GLY A 104 -9.65 18.68 -8.07
N TRP A 105 -10.77 19.37 -8.25
CA TRP A 105 -10.82 20.71 -8.86
C TRP A 105 -10.02 21.74 -8.06
N LYS A 106 -10.27 21.87 -6.77
CA LYS A 106 -9.59 22.85 -5.88
C LYS A 106 -8.06 22.69 -5.96
N HIS A 107 -7.55 21.49 -5.78
CA HIS A 107 -6.11 21.22 -5.77
C HIS A 107 -5.48 21.34 -7.17
N THR A 108 -6.21 21.00 -8.23
CA THR A 108 -5.74 21.21 -9.61
C THR A 108 -5.46 22.69 -9.87
N PHE A 109 -6.41 23.57 -9.57
CA PHE A 109 -6.21 24.99 -9.81
C PHE A 109 -5.21 25.62 -8.83
N ALA A 110 -5.17 25.18 -7.58
CA ALA A 110 -4.20 25.67 -6.60
C ALA A 110 -2.74 25.34 -6.99
N ASN A 111 -2.51 24.21 -7.67
CA ASN A 111 -1.18 23.73 -8.02
C ASN A 111 -0.99 23.56 -9.53
N TYR A 112 -1.76 24.30 -10.34
CA TYR A 112 -1.85 24.10 -11.79
C TYR A 112 -0.49 24.09 -12.48
N GLY A 113 0.40 25.03 -12.13
CA GLY A 113 1.73 25.12 -12.71
C GLY A 113 2.58 23.87 -12.50
N THR A 114 2.65 23.37 -11.26
CA THR A 114 3.40 22.14 -10.93
C THR A 114 2.82 20.91 -11.62
N ILE A 115 1.49 20.80 -11.67
CA ILE A 115 0.80 19.66 -12.27
C ILE A 115 1.00 19.64 -13.78
N VAL A 116 0.79 20.78 -14.44
CA VAL A 116 1.00 20.89 -15.90
C VAL A 116 2.45 20.62 -16.26
N LEU A 117 3.40 21.18 -15.51
CA LEU A 117 4.82 20.96 -15.78
C LEU A 117 5.21 19.49 -15.58
N THR A 118 4.69 18.82 -14.51
CA THR A 118 4.88 17.38 -14.31
C THR A 118 4.29 16.59 -15.48
N GLY A 119 3.08 16.93 -15.91
CA GLY A 119 2.43 16.31 -17.08
C GLY A 119 3.20 16.51 -18.38
N LEU A 120 3.73 17.71 -18.61
CA LEU A 120 4.56 18.00 -19.80
C LEU A 120 5.85 17.18 -19.81
N VAL A 121 6.54 17.08 -18.67
CA VAL A 121 7.74 16.24 -18.53
C VAL A 121 7.39 14.76 -18.75
N TYR A 122 6.31 14.28 -18.14
CA TYR A 122 5.84 12.91 -18.35
C TYR A 122 5.57 12.61 -19.83
N VAL A 123 4.74 13.44 -20.48
CA VAL A 123 4.38 13.28 -21.89
C VAL A 123 5.61 13.45 -22.79
N GLY A 124 6.51 14.40 -22.49
CA GLY A 124 7.75 14.58 -23.23
C GLY A 124 8.63 13.33 -23.22
N ILE A 125 8.79 12.70 -22.05
CA ILE A 125 9.55 11.43 -21.94
C ILE A 125 8.87 10.33 -22.76
N MET A 126 7.54 10.22 -22.70
CA MET A 126 6.81 9.20 -23.46
C MET A 126 6.87 9.42 -24.97
N ILE A 127 6.86 10.68 -25.43
CA ILE A 127 7.06 11.01 -26.87
C ILE A 127 8.47 10.61 -27.30
N VAL A 128 9.49 10.99 -26.53
CA VAL A 128 10.89 10.62 -26.84
C VAL A 128 11.04 9.10 -26.89
N TRP A 129 10.45 8.39 -25.93
CA TRP A 129 10.45 6.92 -25.94
C TRP A 129 9.73 6.35 -27.16
N GLY A 130 8.57 6.90 -27.54
CA GLY A 130 7.82 6.50 -28.74
C GLY A 130 8.65 6.65 -30.02
N VAL A 131 9.34 7.78 -30.18
CA VAL A 131 10.25 7.99 -31.32
C VAL A 131 11.40 6.98 -31.31
N ILE A 132 12.01 6.72 -30.15
CA ILE A 132 13.08 5.73 -30.02
C ILE A 132 12.57 4.33 -30.36
N SER A 133 11.39 3.95 -29.89
CA SER A 133 10.81 2.63 -30.13
C SER A 133 10.47 2.42 -31.62
N GLU A 134 9.99 3.46 -32.30
CA GLU A 134 9.75 3.42 -33.75
C GLU A 134 11.05 3.26 -34.54
N LEU A 135 12.08 4.00 -34.16
CA LEU A 135 13.39 3.93 -34.84
C LEU A 135 14.10 2.57 -34.61
N LEU A 136 13.96 1.97 -33.42
CA LEU A 136 14.60 0.70 -33.08
C LEU A 136 13.76 -0.52 -33.48
N GLY A 137 12.42 -0.40 -33.37
CA GLY A 137 11.49 -1.45 -33.72
C GLY A 137 11.41 -1.74 -35.21
N GLY A 138 11.87 -0.80 -36.01
CA GLY A 138 11.63 -0.73 -37.45
C GLY A 138 10.12 -0.54 -37.71
N ALA A 139 9.74 0.24 -38.69
CA ALA A 139 8.41 0.09 -39.27
C ALA A 139 8.26 -1.40 -39.54
N SER A 140 7.25 -2.04 -38.94
CA SER A 140 6.89 -3.40 -39.39
C SER A 140 6.61 -3.23 -40.87
N GLU A 141 7.60 -3.55 -41.71
CA GLU A 141 7.37 -3.64 -43.14
C GLU A 141 6.21 -4.61 -43.24
N SER A 142 5.04 -4.08 -43.47
CA SER A 142 3.94 -4.87 -43.97
C SER A 142 4.42 -5.32 -45.35
N ASP A 143 5.00 -6.50 -45.40
CA ASP A 143 5.36 -7.12 -46.66
C ASP A 143 4.09 -7.18 -47.48
N MET A 144 3.97 -6.26 -48.47
CA MET A 144 2.90 -6.37 -49.44
C MET A 144 3.24 -7.50 -50.38
N ILE A 145 2.63 -8.65 -50.12
CA ILE A 145 2.74 -9.82 -50.97
C ILE A 145 1.64 -9.74 -52.01
N TYR A 146 2.04 -9.71 -53.29
CA TYR A 146 1.09 -9.79 -54.41
C TYR A 146 0.37 -11.15 -54.38
N ASN A 147 -0.95 -11.13 -54.21
CA ASN A 147 -1.79 -12.32 -54.26
C ASN A 147 -2.26 -12.55 -55.72
N PRO A 148 -1.69 -13.55 -56.40
CA PRO A 148 -2.03 -13.78 -57.81
C PRO A 148 -3.50 -14.24 -58.03
N ASN A 149 -4.19 -14.66 -56.96
CA ASN A 149 -5.57 -15.14 -57.08
C ASN A 149 -6.60 -13.99 -56.95
N SER A 150 -6.28 -12.94 -56.21
CA SER A 150 -7.17 -11.77 -56.08
C SER A 150 -6.74 -10.59 -56.97
N GLY A 151 -5.51 -10.59 -57.48
CA GLY A 151 -4.94 -9.46 -58.23
C GLY A 151 -4.60 -8.25 -57.34
N GLU A 152 -4.68 -8.40 -56.01
CA GLU A 152 -4.45 -7.34 -55.03
C GLU A 152 -3.20 -7.65 -54.20
N PHE A 153 -2.64 -6.59 -53.57
CA PHE A 153 -1.54 -6.74 -52.61
C PHE A 153 -2.15 -7.00 -51.23
N ASP A 154 -1.92 -8.20 -50.69
CA ASP A 154 -2.27 -8.54 -49.31
C ASP A 154 -1.16 -8.02 -48.38
N THR A 155 -1.53 -7.24 -47.35
CA THR A 155 -0.61 -6.88 -46.29
C THR A 155 -0.47 -8.07 -45.33
N VAL A 156 0.63 -8.81 -45.44
CA VAL A 156 0.97 -9.80 -44.43
C VAL A 156 1.62 -9.06 -43.26
N GLY A 157 0.85 -8.81 -42.22
CA GLY A 157 1.39 -8.28 -40.98
C GLY A 157 2.41 -9.25 -40.42
N SER A 158 3.70 -8.88 -40.42
CA SER A 158 4.69 -9.60 -39.63
C SER A 158 4.27 -9.54 -38.19
N GLY A 159 4.10 -10.69 -37.53
CA GLY A 159 3.78 -10.75 -36.12
C GLY A 159 4.82 -10.00 -35.26
N PRO A 160 4.55 -9.74 -33.98
CA PRO A 160 5.48 -9.00 -33.14
C PRO A 160 6.84 -9.69 -33.13
N ASN A 161 7.88 -8.97 -33.59
CA ASN A 161 9.25 -9.44 -33.53
C ASN A 161 9.78 -9.31 -32.09
N PHE A 162 10.86 -10.04 -31.76
CA PHE A 162 11.45 -10.03 -30.41
C PHE A 162 11.79 -8.59 -29.93
N VAL A 163 12.26 -7.74 -30.81
CA VAL A 163 12.62 -6.34 -30.50
C VAL A 163 11.38 -5.55 -30.13
N SER A 164 10.29 -5.66 -30.90
CA SER A 164 9.06 -4.94 -30.58
C SER A 164 8.44 -5.36 -29.24
N VAL A 165 8.51 -6.65 -28.91
CA VAL A 165 8.06 -7.15 -27.59
C VAL A 165 8.93 -6.59 -26.47
N LEU A 166 10.26 -6.57 -26.64
CA LEU A 166 11.17 -6.00 -25.65
C LEU A 166 10.93 -4.50 -25.43
N LEU A 167 10.72 -3.75 -26.52
CA LEU A 167 10.41 -2.31 -26.45
C LEU A 167 9.08 -2.07 -25.74
N SER A 168 8.04 -2.88 -26.01
CA SER A 168 6.74 -2.77 -25.33
C SER A 168 6.84 -3.07 -23.83
N ILE A 169 7.63 -4.06 -23.43
CA ILE A 169 7.87 -4.35 -22.00
C ILE A 169 8.58 -3.17 -21.33
N THR A 170 9.58 -2.60 -21.99
CA THR A 170 10.31 -1.44 -21.46
C THR A 170 9.41 -0.21 -21.33
N GLU A 171 8.50 0.00 -22.28
CA GLU A 171 7.48 1.06 -22.23
C GLU A 171 6.56 0.90 -21.01
N GLN A 172 6.10 -0.33 -20.74
CA GLN A 172 5.25 -0.60 -19.58
C GLN A 172 5.98 -0.32 -18.26
N ILE A 173 7.27 -0.70 -18.17
CA ILE A 173 8.11 -0.43 -17.00
C ILE A 173 8.32 1.10 -16.84
N LEU A 174 8.62 1.81 -17.91
CA LEU A 174 8.80 3.26 -17.90
C LEU A 174 7.52 3.98 -17.48
N THR A 175 6.38 3.59 -18.04
CA THR A 175 5.05 4.11 -17.69
C THR A 175 4.73 3.90 -16.21
N LEU A 176 4.98 2.69 -15.70
CA LEU A 176 4.79 2.38 -14.28
C LEU A 176 5.70 3.24 -13.40
N PHE A 177 6.98 3.36 -13.73
CA PHE A 177 7.95 4.16 -12.98
C PHE A 177 7.52 5.63 -12.88
N LEU A 178 7.20 6.24 -14.02
CA LEU A 178 6.75 7.62 -14.07
C LEU A 178 5.40 7.83 -13.35
N SER A 179 4.47 6.87 -13.46
CA SER A 179 3.19 6.95 -12.77
C SER A 179 3.34 6.87 -11.25
N MET A 180 4.29 6.07 -10.74
CA MET A 180 4.62 6.01 -9.31
C MET A 180 5.20 7.35 -8.82
N GLY A 181 6.09 7.98 -9.60
CA GLY A 181 6.62 9.31 -9.31
C GLY A 181 5.52 10.38 -9.33
N ALA A 182 4.65 10.36 -10.34
CA ALA A 182 3.50 11.25 -10.41
C ALA A 182 2.57 11.06 -9.19
N THR A 183 2.29 9.81 -8.80
CA THR A 183 1.50 9.49 -7.60
C THR A 183 2.12 10.13 -6.34
N LYS A 184 3.44 10.06 -6.17
CA LYS A 184 4.14 10.72 -5.06
C LYS A 184 3.92 12.24 -5.09
N ILE A 185 4.15 12.88 -6.24
CA ILE A 185 3.92 14.32 -6.42
C ILE A 185 2.48 14.68 -6.03
N GLY A 186 1.48 13.95 -6.53
CA GLY A 186 0.08 14.19 -6.20
C GLY A 186 -0.24 14.05 -4.72
N LEU A 187 0.29 13.02 -4.05
CA LEU A 187 0.11 12.82 -2.62
C LEU A 187 0.80 13.93 -1.79
N ASP A 188 1.94 14.43 -2.23
CA ASP A 188 2.64 15.53 -1.57
C ASP A 188 1.88 16.85 -1.72
N LEU A 189 1.34 17.15 -2.92
CA LEU A 189 0.49 18.31 -3.15
C LEU A 189 -0.77 18.27 -2.29
N LEU A 190 -1.42 17.12 -2.18
CA LEU A 190 -2.60 16.96 -1.31
C LEU A 190 -2.26 17.11 0.18
N ALA A 191 -1.06 16.77 0.59
CA ALA A 191 -0.58 16.95 1.96
C ALA A 191 -0.05 18.37 2.24
N GLY A 192 -0.17 19.29 1.28
CA GLY A 192 0.35 20.66 1.40
C GLY A 192 1.89 20.73 1.41
N ARG A 193 2.57 19.67 0.99
CA ARG A 193 4.05 19.64 0.88
C ARG A 193 4.50 20.20 -0.46
N ASN A 194 5.68 20.79 -0.48
CA ASN A 194 6.32 21.23 -1.72
C ASN A 194 6.70 20.01 -2.56
N ALA A 195 6.02 19.81 -3.67
CA ALA A 195 6.34 18.78 -4.64
C ALA A 195 7.35 19.32 -5.66
N ASN A 196 8.39 18.56 -5.92
CA ASN A 196 9.41 18.88 -6.91
C ASN A 196 9.27 17.95 -8.13
N ILE A 197 9.54 18.45 -9.33
CA ILE A 197 9.54 17.63 -10.57
C ILE A 197 10.52 16.45 -10.45
N GLY A 198 11.64 16.63 -9.76
CA GLY A 198 12.59 15.56 -9.45
C GLY A 198 11.98 14.36 -8.75
N ASP A 199 10.88 14.56 -8.00
CA ASP A 199 10.15 13.49 -7.32
C ASP A 199 9.53 12.48 -8.30
N LEU A 200 9.35 12.89 -9.58
CA LEU A 200 8.92 11.99 -10.66
C LEU A 200 9.86 10.77 -10.81
N PHE A 201 11.14 10.94 -10.51
CA PHE A 201 12.17 9.91 -10.63
C PHE A 201 12.57 9.27 -9.29
N SER A 202 11.93 9.66 -8.20
CA SER A 202 12.34 9.26 -6.84
C SER A 202 11.95 7.83 -6.44
N GLN A 203 11.07 7.16 -7.21
CA GLN A 203 10.48 5.88 -6.81
C GLN A 203 11.22 4.64 -7.34
N GLY A 204 12.47 4.79 -7.79
CA GLY A 204 13.27 3.69 -8.35
C GLY A 204 13.44 2.49 -7.42
N SER A 205 13.63 2.72 -6.12
CA SER A 205 13.77 1.65 -5.11
C SER A 205 12.50 0.80 -4.93
N LYS A 206 11.34 1.34 -5.29
CA LYS A 206 10.03 0.68 -5.16
C LYS A 206 9.55 0.05 -6.47
N LEU A 207 10.30 0.25 -7.56
CA LEU A 207 9.89 -0.16 -8.91
C LEU A 207 9.64 -1.67 -9.01
N LEU A 208 10.51 -2.49 -8.40
CA LEU A 208 10.34 -3.95 -8.42
C LEU A 208 9.05 -4.39 -7.73
N ASN A 209 8.73 -3.77 -6.59
CA ASN A 209 7.45 -4.04 -5.90
C ASN A 209 6.26 -3.58 -6.76
N GLY A 210 6.39 -2.45 -7.44
CA GLY A 210 5.38 -1.95 -8.38
C GLY A 210 5.15 -2.90 -9.55
N ILE A 211 6.21 -3.41 -10.18
CA ILE A 211 6.13 -4.38 -11.28
C ILE A 211 5.45 -5.67 -10.81
N ALA A 212 5.90 -6.24 -9.68
CA ALA A 212 5.32 -7.47 -9.16
C ALA A 212 3.83 -7.30 -8.81
N ALA A 213 3.46 -6.20 -8.16
CA ALA A 213 2.07 -5.88 -7.84
C ALA A 213 1.22 -5.67 -9.12
N SER A 214 1.77 -4.99 -10.15
CA SER A 214 1.08 -4.77 -11.42
C SER A 214 0.80 -6.10 -12.15
N VAL A 215 1.77 -7.00 -12.18
CA VAL A 215 1.60 -8.32 -12.79
C VAL A 215 0.50 -9.11 -12.06
N LEU A 216 0.54 -9.15 -10.73
CA LEU A 216 -0.50 -9.82 -9.92
C LEU A 216 -1.88 -9.17 -10.12
N PHE A 217 -1.94 -7.84 -10.14
CA PHE A 217 -3.16 -7.09 -10.40
C PHE A 217 -3.79 -7.49 -11.73
N TRP A 218 -3.01 -7.46 -12.82
CA TRP A 218 -3.53 -7.79 -14.16
C TRP A 218 -3.93 -9.25 -14.28
N ILE A 219 -3.19 -10.18 -13.67
CA ILE A 219 -3.57 -11.61 -13.64
C ILE A 219 -4.94 -11.77 -12.97
N MET A 220 -5.16 -11.14 -11.81
CA MET A 220 -6.43 -11.22 -11.09
C MET A 220 -7.58 -10.58 -11.86
N VAL A 221 -7.36 -9.40 -12.45
CA VAL A 221 -8.39 -8.69 -13.20
C VAL A 221 -8.76 -9.46 -14.47
N ILE A 222 -7.78 -9.96 -15.23
CA ILE A 222 -8.01 -10.74 -16.45
C ILE A 222 -8.74 -12.05 -16.12
N ALA A 223 -8.32 -12.77 -15.07
CA ALA A 223 -9.01 -13.95 -14.60
C ALA A 223 -10.49 -13.66 -14.24
N GLY A 224 -10.72 -12.53 -13.56
CA GLY A 224 -12.07 -12.07 -13.25
C GLY A 224 -12.90 -11.74 -14.48
N LEU A 225 -12.30 -11.10 -15.50
CA LEU A 225 -12.97 -10.76 -16.76
C LEU A 225 -13.30 -12.00 -17.62
N ILE A 226 -12.39 -13.00 -17.62
CA ILE A 226 -12.64 -14.28 -18.31
C ILE A 226 -13.79 -15.03 -17.65
N LEU A 227 -13.87 -14.97 -16.31
CA LEU A 227 -14.96 -15.62 -15.60
C LEU A 227 -16.29 -14.93 -15.88
N LEU A 228 -16.35 -13.62 -15.68
CA LEU A 228 -17.49 -12.73 -16.00
C LEU A 228 -16.99 -11.27 -15.95
N ILE A 229 -17.60 -10.38 -16.74
CA ILE A 229 -17.24 -8.95 -16.79
C ILE A 229 -17.38 -8.29 -15.40
N VAL A 230 -18.46 -8.59 -14.68
CA VAL A 230 -18.76 -7.96 -13.38
C VAL A 230 -17.70 -8.28 -12.32
N PRO A 231 -17.28 -9.54 -12.08
CA PRO A 231 -16.18 -9.84 -11.18
C PRO A 231 -14.87 -9.15 -11.56
N GLY A 232 -14.54 -9.08 -12.86
CA GLY A 232 -13.35 -8.39 -13.33
C GLY A 232 -13.35 -6.90 -12.95
N ILE A 233 -14.47 -6.21 -13.13
CA ILE A 233 -14.65 -4.81 -12.73
C ILE A 233 -14.53 -4.66 -11.20
N ILE A 234 -15.14 -5.57 -10.43
CA ILE A 234 -15.03 -5.54 -8.96
C ILE A 234 -13.58 -5.69 -8.53
N LEU A 235 -12.83 -6.63 -9.10
CA LEU A 235 -11.40 -6.83 -8.78
C LEU A 235 -10.56 -5.61 -9.16
N ALA A 236 -10.81 -5.00 -10.33
CA ALA A 236 -10.13 -3.77 -10.74
C ALA A 236 -10.34 -2.62 -9.74
N ILE A 237 -11.56 -2.44 -9.23
CA ILE A 237 -11.87 -1.42 -8.21
C ILE A 237 -11.21 -1.76 -6.87
N ARG A 238 -11.28 -3.04 -6.46
CA ARG A 238 -10.76 -3.50 -5.17
C ARG A 238 -9.25 -3.37 -5.06
N PHE A 239 -8.54 -3.72 -6.11
CA PHE A 239 -7.08 -3.66 -6.13
C PHE A 239 -6.52 -2.36 -6.72
N GLY A 240 -7.36 -1.43 -7.18
CA GLY A 240 -6.94 -0.24 -7.94
C GLY A 240 -6.02 0.74 -7.20
N TYR A 241 -5.93 0.66 -5.86
CA TYR A 241 -5.09 1.55 -5.05
C TYR A 241 -3.74 0.96 -4.62
N TYR A 242 -3.33 -0.21 -5.17
CA TYR A 242 -2.06 -0.86 -4.82
C TYR A 242 -0.85 0.05 -5.05
N GLN A 243 -0.86 0.84 -6.13
CA GLN A 243 0.25 1.73 -6.48
C GLN A 243 0.43 2.84 -5.44
N GLN A 244 -0.67 3.47 -5.00
CA GLN A 244 -0.66 4.49 -3.95
C GLN A 244 -0.13 3.92 -2.63
N ALA A 245 -0.52 2.70 -2.30
CA ALA A 245 -0.05 2.01 -1.09
C ALA A 245 1.46 1.73 -1.14
N ILE A 246 2.01 1.29 -2.28
CA ILE A 246 3.45 1.09 -2.45
C ILE A 246 4.21 2.42 -2.34
N VAL A 247 3.72 3.47 -3.01
CA VAL A 247 4.38 4.77 -3.04
C VAL A 247 4.39 5.42 -1.66
N GLU A 248 3.26 5.41 -0.96
CA GLU A 248 3.11 6.11 0.32
C GLU A 248 3.64 5.30 1.50
N ARG A 249 3.28 4.02 1.58
CA ARG A 249 3.53 3.16 2.74
C ARG A 249 4.74 2.24 2.58
N ASN A 250 5.36 2.20 1.41
CA ASN A 250 6.49 1.32 1.09
C ASN A 250 6.17 -0.18 1.29
N LEU A 251 4.93 -0.58 1.00
CA LEU A 251 4.47 -1.96 1.14
C LEU A 251 5.05 -2.86 0.05
N GLY A 252 5.18 -4.15 0.36
CA GLY A 252 5.46 -5.19 -0.61
C GLY A 252 4.29 -5.40 -1.58
N PRO A 253 4.49 -6.16 -2.68
CA PRO A 253 3.48 -6.30 -3.73
C PRO A 253 2.17 -6.94 -3.23
N ILE A 254 2.25 -8.01 -2.44
CA ILE A 254 1.07 -8.71 -1.91
C ILE A 254 0.40 -7.87 -0.83
N GLU A 255 1.20 -7.25 0.05
CA GLU A 255 0.70 -6.37 1.12
C GLU A 255 -0.06 -5.17 0.55
N ALA A 256 0.47 -4.55 -0.53
CA ALA A 256 -0.17 -3.42 -1.19
C ALA A 256 -1.53 -3.79 -1.82
N LEU A 257 -1.63 -4.98 -2.43
CA LEU A 257 -2.89 -5.49 -2.97
C LEU A 257 -3.88 -5.81 -1.84
N THR A 258 -3.45 -6.48 -0.79
CA THR A 258 -4.27 -6.77 0.40
C THR A 258 -4.76 -5.48 1.06
N TYR A 259 -3.86 -4.50 1.21
CA TYR A 259 -4.21 -3.19 1.73
C TYR A 259 -5.26 -2.47 0.85
N SER A 260 -5.08 -2.45 -0.46
CA SER A 260 -6.05 -1.88 -1.40
C SER A 260 -7.42 -2.55 -1.29
N TRP A 261 -7.44 -3.88 -1.17
CA TRP A 261 -8.68 -4.64 -0.95
C TRP A 261 -9.41 -4.21 0.31
N ARG A 262 -8.72 -4.16 1.45
CA ARG A 262 -9.29 -3.74 2.75
C ARG A 262 -9.78 -2.30 2.70
N LEU A 263 -8.98 -1.39 2.13
CA LEU A 263 -9.29 0.02 1.99
C LEU A 263 -10.60 0.28 1.23
N THR A 264 -10.87 -0.53 0.20
CA THR A 264 -12.01 -0.37 -0.69
C THR A 264 -13.24 -1.21 -0.30
N GLN A 265 -13.11 -2.08 0.72
CA GLN A 265 -14.06 -3.17 1.01
C GLN A 265 -15.52 -2.71 1.14
N GLN A 266 -15.79 -1.57 1.75
CA GLN A 266 -17.15 -1.08 1.97
C GLN A 266 -17.58 0.04 1.01
N ASN A 267 -16.66 0.54 0.17
CA ASN A 267 -16.88 1.68 -0.70
C ASN A 267 -16.89 1.33 -2.20
N GLY A 268 -17.04 0.05 -2.56
CA GLY A 268 -16.96 -0.40 -3.96
C GLY A 268 -17.92 0.32 -4.90
N LEU A 269 -19.20 0.50 -4.49
CA LEU A 269 -20.19 1.22 -5.28
C LEU A 269 -19.86 2.72 -5.41
N SER A 270 -19.44 3.36 -4.33
CA SER A 270 -19.05 4.77 -4.37
C SER A 270 -17.83 5.00 -5.25
N LEU A 271 -16.85 4.08 -5.22
CA LEU A 271 -15.69 4.11 -6.10
C LEU A 271 -16.07 3.87 -7.56
N PHE A 272 -17.00 2.96 -7.82
CA PHE A 272 -17.54 2.76 -9.16
C PHE A 272 -18.23 4.04 -9.69
N CYS A 273 -19.05 4.70 -8.85
CA CYS A 273 -19.66 5.99 -9.20
C CYS A 273 -18.58 7.07 -9.44
N LEU A 274 -17.51 7.09 -8.66
CA LEU A 274 -16.38 8.01 -8.88
C LEU A 274 -15.72 7.77 -10.25
N ILE A 275 -15.51 6.52 -10.64
CA ILE A 275 -14.95 6.16 -11.95
C ILE A 275 -15.85 6.66 -13.08
N ILE A 276 -17.17 6.44 -12.97
CA ILE A 276 -18.13 6.92 -13.98
C ILE A 276 -18.11 8.44 -14.08
N LEU A 277 -18.12 9.15 -12.93
CA LEU A 277 -18.06 10.60 -12.94
C LEU A 277 -16.73 11.13 -13.49
N ASN A 278 -15.62 10.50 -13.17
CA ASN A 278 -14.31 10.82 -13.74
C ASN A 278 -14.31 10.61 -15.26
N PHE A 279 -14.95 9.55 -15.76
CA PHE A 279 -15.14 9.33 -17.19
C PHE A 279 -15.95 10.46 -17.85
N LEU A 280 -17.04 10.91 -17.19
CA LEU A 280 -17.84 12.04 -17.69
C LEU A 280 -17.04 13.36 -17.72
N VAL A 281 -16.15 13.60 -16.73
CA VAL A 281 -15.25 14.76 -16.73
C VAL A 281 -14.30 14.71 -17.91
N ILE A 282 -13.71 13.54 -18.22
CA ILE A 282 -12.85 13.36 -19.42
C ILE A 282 -13.67 13.57 -20.70
N ALA A 283 -14.86 12.97 -20.81
CA ALA A 283 -15.74 13.14 -21.97
C ALA A 283 -16.09 14.62 -22.18
N GLY A 284 -16.40 15.35 -21.12
CA GLY A 284 -16.59 16.81 -21.17
C GLY A 284 -15.34 17.57 -21.66
N GLY A 285 -14.15 17.13 -21.22
CA GLY A 285 -12.87 17.68 -21.67
C GLY A 285 -12.63 17.48 -23.17
N ILE A 286 -13.00 16.32 -23.71
CA ILE A 286 -12.93 16.02 -25.16
C ILE A 286 -13.90 16.93 -25.93
N LEU A 287 -15.15 17.06 -25.47
CA LEU A 287 -16.16 17.93 -26.08
C LEU A 287 -15.73 19.42 -26.09
N ALA A 288 -14.91 19.84 -25.14
CA ALA A 288 -14.31 21.18 -25.11
C ALA A 288 -13.09 21.29 -26.03
N LEU A 289 -13.11 20.68 -27.23
CA LEU A 289 -12.09 20.77 -28.29
C LEU A 289 -10.70 20.31 -27.83
N LEU A 290 -10.62 19.26 -27.03
CA LEU A 290 -9.40 18.69 -26.46
C LEU A 290 -8.66 19.63 -25.46
N LEU A 291 -8.84 20.95 -25.55
CA LEU A 291 -8.26 21.91 -24.60
C LEU A 291 -8.77 21.65 -23.16
N GLY A 292 -10.01 21.15 -23.05
CA GLY A 292 -10.55 20.73 -21.78
C GLY A 292 -9.81 19.56 -21.12
N LEU A 293 -9.07 18.75 -21.88
CA LEU A 293 -8.28 17.65 -21.32
C LEU A 293 -7.10 18.13 -20.46
N LEU A 294 -6.54 19.32 -20.76
CA LEU A 294 -5.49 19.93 -19.93
C LEU A 294 -5.96 20.18 -18.48
N ILE A 295 -7.26 20.30 -18.29
CA ILE A 295 -7.87 20.47 -16.96
C ILE A 295 -8.47 19.13 -16.49
N ALA A 296 -9.18 18.43 -17.36
CA ALA A 296 -9.91 17.21 -16.99
C ALA A 296 -8.98 16.09 -16.49
N ILE A 297 -7.84 15.87 -17.15
CA ILE A 297 -6.87 14.84 -16.77
C ILE A 297 -6.32 15.08 -15.35
N PRO A 298 -5.77 16.28 -15.02
CA PRO A 298 -5.35 16.58 -13.66
C PRO A 298 -6.44 16.45 -12.61
N VAL A 299 -7.66 16.90 -12.92
CA VAL A 299 -8.80 16.81 -12.00
C VAL A 299 -9.14 15.36 -11.69
N VAL A 300 -9.25 14.50 -12.69
CA VAL A 300 -9.54 13.08 -12.54
C VAL A 300 -8.44 12.37 -11.76
N TRP A 301 -7.19 12.67 -12.08
CA TRP A 301 -6.03 12.10 -11.40
C TRP A 301 -6.02 12.48 -9.91
N LEU A 302 -6.17 13.77 -9.58
CA LEU A 302 -6.21 14.22 -8.19
C LEU A 302 -7.47 13.73 -7.47
N SER A 303 -8.63 13.68 -8.12
CA SER A 303 -9.85 13.12 -7.51
C SER A 303 -9.66 11.67 -7.05
N SER A 304 -8.92 10.87 -7.82
CA SER A 304 -8.60 9.49 -7.46
C SER A 304 -7.64 9.42 -6.27
N LEU A 305 -6.65 10.30 -6.20
CA LEU A 305 -5.74 10.40 -5.06
C LEU A 305 -6.44 10.93 -3.79
N VAL A 306 -7.37 11.88 -3.95
CA VAL A 306 -8.23 12.34 -2.85
C VAL A 306 -9.07 11.19 -2.31
N ALA A 307 -9.65 10.36 -3.20
CA ALA A 307 -10.41 9.19 -2.76
C ALA A 307 -9.55 8.20 -1.96
N TYR A 308 -8.33 7.94 -2.41
CA TYR A 308 -7.37 7.12 -1.65
C TYR A 308 -7.10 7.70 -0.26
N ARG A 309 -6.78 8.99 -0.16
CA ARG A 309 -6.53 9.69 1.11
C ARG A 309 -7.76 9.72 2.01
N TYR A 310 -8.93 9.93 1.42
CA TYR A 310 -10.19 9.92 2.15
C TYR A 310 -10.46 8.58 2.82
N LEU A 311 -10.23 7.50 2.09
CA LEU A 311 -10.41 6.14 2.59
C LEU A 311 -9.34 5.76 3.63
N HIS A 312 -8.10 6.25 3.47
CA HIS A 312 -6.98 5.97 4.37
C HIS A 312 -7.05 6.81 5.66
N GLY A 313 -7.23 8.13 5.56
CA GLY A 313 -7.08 9.07 6.68
C GLY A 313 -8.37 9.43 7.41
N GLY A 314 -9.53 8.98 6.91
CA GLY A 314 -10.81 9.22 7.57
C GLY A 314 -11.17 10.70 7.74
N ILE A 315 -11.93 10.99 8.82
CA ILE A 315 -12.48 12.33 9.13
C ILE A 315 -11.37 13.34 9.44
N ASP A 316 -10.26 12.92 10.02
CA ASP A 316 -9.19 13.85 10.43
C ASP A 316 -8.50 14.45 9.22
N TRP A 317 -8.35 13.67 8.13
CA TRP A 317 -7.82 14.18 6.88
C TRP A 317 -8.78 15.14 6.17
N ILE A 318 -10.09 14.91 6.28
CA ILE A 318 -11.12 15.81 5.74
C ILE A 318 -11.05 17.20 6.39
N LYS A 319 -10.79 17.27 7.71
CA LYS A 319 -10.64 18.53 8.43
C LYS A 319 -9.42 19.34 8.00
N VAL A 320 -8.38 18.69 7.54
CA VAL A 320 -7.15 19.35 7.03
C VAL A 320 -7.40 19.98 5.66
N LEU A 321 -8.33 19.43 4.86
CA LEU A 321 -8.64 19.91 3.50
C LEU A 321 -9.77 20.95 3.43
N SER A 322 -10.59 21.07 4.46
CA SER A 322 -11.69 22.05 4.52
C SER A 322 -11.20 23.41 4.95
#